data_be68d9362105210f280669d9bb4b2ad2
#
_entry.id   be68d9362105210f280669d9bb4b2ad2
#
_cell.length_a   1.000
_cell.length_b   1.000
_cell.length_c   1.000
_cell.angle_alpha   90.00
_cell.angle_beta   90.00
_cell.angle_gamma   90.00
#
_symmetry.space_group_name_H-M   'P 1'
#
loop_
_entity.id
_entity.type
_entity.pdbx_description
1 polymer ?
#
loop_
_entity_poly.entity_id
_entity_poly.type
_entity_poly.pdbx_seq_one_letter_code
_entity_poly.pdbx_strand_id
1 'polypeptide(L)'
;GTTAVVSKKLGRKYCGIEKDKKYFKAAEERISKTTKIEDNYLDTIENNKSKPRIPFGSLVEMGIIKPGTSLMDPKKKINAKIMADGSIKYKESEGSIHKVAAKIMGTESCNGWTYWHYNLDGSTVVIDSLRQKFISEKQS
;
A
#
# COMPACT_ATOMS: atom_id res chain seq x y z
N GLY A 1 -0.39 -25.96 -22.03
CA GLY A 1 0.28 -25.67 -21.00
C GLY A 1 0.03 -24.44 -20.12
N THR A 2 0.43 -24.57 -18.91
CA THR A 2 0.33 -23.50 -17.90
C THR A 2 1.12 -22.25 -18.32
N THR A 3 2.30 -22.41 -18.88
CA THR A 3 3.17 -21.32 -19.35
C THR A 3 2.49 -20.50 -20.45
N ALA A 4 1.82 -21.14 -21.40
CA ALA A 4 1.09 -20.44 -22.47
C ALA A 4 -0.09 -19.61 -21.92
N VAL A 5 -0.83 -20.14 -20.95
CA VAL A 5 -1.93 -19.44 -20.30
C VAL A 5 -1.44 -18.18 -19.57
N VAL A 6 -0.36 -18.29 -18.80
CA VAL A 6 0.25 -17.15 -18.09
C VAL A 6 0.75 -16.10 -19.09
N SER A 7 1.42 -16.50 -20.16
CA SER A 7 1.91 -15.59 -21.19
C SER A 7 0.78 -14.83 -21.87
N LYS A 8 -0.35 -15.49 -22.16
CA LYS A 8 -1.53 -14.84 -22.73
C LYS A 8 -2.16 -13.83 -21.77
N LYS A 9 -2.27 -14.15 -20.49
CA LYS A 9 -2.76 -13.21 -19.46
C LYS A 9 -1.92 -11.94 -19.36
N LEU A 10 -0.61 -12.05 -19.55
CA LEU A 10 0.31 -10.91 -19.55
C LEU A 10 0.41 -10.21 -20.91
N GLY A 11 -0.32 -10.68 -21.93
CA GLY A 11 -0.29 -10.12 -23.27
C GLY A 11 1.01 -10.35 -24.02
N ARG A 12 1.82 -11.33 -23.60
CA ARG A 12 3.09 -11.69 -24.23
C ARG A 12 2.88 -12.72 -25.34
N LYS A 13 3.79 -12.72 -26.31
CA LYS A 13 3.83 -13.78 -27.32
C LYS A 13 4.28 -15.09 -26.68
N TYR A 14 3.68 -16.20 -27.10
CA TYR A 14 4.03 -17.53 -26.61
C TYR A 14 4.15 -18.50 -27.78
N CYS A 15 4.97 -19.51 -27.59
CA CYS A 15 5.10 -20.65 -28.49
C CYS A 15 5.17 -21.91 -27.63
N GLY A 16 4.28 -22.86 -27.89
CA GLY A 16 4.24 -24.12 -27.17
C GLY A 16 4.37 -25.29 -28.14
N ILE A 17 5.14 -26.30 -27.72
CA ILE A 17 5.28 -27.56 -28.46
C ILE A 17 4.73 -28.67 -27.59
N GLU A 18 3.72 -29.41 -28.12
CA GLU A 18 3.12 -30.54 -27.42
C GLU A 18 3.12 -31.74 -28.32
N LYS A 19 3.64 -32.88 -27.87
CA LYS A 19 3.72 -34.11 -28.63
C LYS A 19 2.40 -34.90 -28.66
N ASP A 20 1.58 -34.76 -27.63
CA ASP A 20 0.32 -35.49 -27.52
C ASP A 20 -0.86 -34.62 -27.97
N LYS A 21 -1.60 -35.09 -28.96
CA LYS A 21 -2.76 -34.39 -29.51
C LYS A 21 -3.88 -34.15 -28.49
N LYS A 22 -4.07 -35.04 -27.54
CA LYS A 22 -5.08 -34.88 -26.48
C LYS A 22 -4.73 -33.72 -25.55
N TYR A 23 -3.49 -33.62 -25.13
CA TYR A 23 -2.98 -32.52 -24.31
C TYR A 23 -2.95 -31.22 -25.10
N PHE A 24 -2.63 -31.27 -26.38
CA PHE A 24 -2.64 -30.11 -27.25
C PHE A 24 -4.03 -29.47 -27.33
N LYS A 25 -5.08 -30.26 -27.56
CA LYS A 25 -6.46 -29.77 -27.58
C LYS A 25 -6.90 -29.15 -26.25
N ALA A 26 -6.58 -29.81 -25.14
CA ALA A 26 -6.88 -29.28 -23.81
C ALA A 26 -6.16 -27.95 -23.52
N ALA A 27 -4.91 -27.84 -23.92
CA ALA A 27 -4.12 -26.59 -23.77
C ALA A 27 -4.68 -25.48 -24.68
N GLU A 28 -5.04 -25.78 -25.92
CA GLU A 28 -5.65 -24.83 -26.85
C GLU A 28 -7.00 -24.30 -26.35
N GLU A 29 -7.84 -25.17 -25.78
CA GLU A 29 -9.09 -24.80 -25.15
C GLU A 29 -8.91 -23.88 -23.95
N ARG A 30 -7.92 -24.15 -23.08
CA ARG A 30 -7.57 -23.27 -21.95
C ARG A 30 -7.10 -21.90 -22.42
N ILE A 31 -6.26 -21.85 -23.44
CA ILE A 31 -5.72 -20.60 -23.98
C ILE A 31 -6.85 -19.77 -24.62
N SER A 32 -7.75 -20.39 -25.36
CA SER A 32 -8.87 -19.68 -26.01
C SER A 32 -9.87 -19.09 -25.00
N LYS A 33 -10.04 -19.74 -23.84
CA LYS A 33 -10.90 -19.24 -22.75
C LYS A 33 -10.22 -18.16 -21.89
N THR A 34 -8.91 -17.97 -22.01
CA THR A 34 -8.17 -16.98 -21.25
C THR A 34 -8.19 -15.64 -21.96
N THR A 35 -8.69 -14.61 -21.29
CA THR A 35 -8.67 -13.25 -21.80
C THR A 35 -7.44 -12.51 -21.35
N LYS A 36 -6.98 -11.54 -22.15
CA LYS A 36 -5.91 -10.64 -21.76
C LYS A 36 -6.36 -9.79 -20.58
N ILE A 37 -5.50 -9.64 -19.58
CA ILE A 37 -5.72 -8.71 -18.48
C ILE A 37 -5.65 -7.28 -19.04
N GLU A 38 -6.63 -6.45 -18.70
CA GLU A 38 -6.64 -5.05 -19.11
C GLU A 38 -5.39 -4.32 -18.64
N ASP A 39 -4.84 -3.48 -19.51
CA ASP A 39 -3.58 -2.77 -19.25
C ASP A 39 -3.65 -1.91 -17.96
N ASN A 40 -4.83 -1.42 -17.61
CA ASN A 40 -5.05 -0.66 -16.38
C ASN A 40 -4.62 -1.42 -15.10
N TYR A 41 -4.74 -2.74 -15.13
CA TYR A 41 -4.35 -3.58 -14.00
C TYR A 41 -2.83 -3.69 -13.85
N LEU A 42 -2.13 -3.76 -14.98
CA LEU A 42 -0.67 -3.80 -15.03
C LEU A 42 -0.07 -2.44 -14.61
N ASP A 43 -0.64 -1.35 -15.08
CA ASP A 43 -0.23 0.00 -14.70
C ASP A 43 -0.37 0.24 -13.19
N THR A 44 -1.44 -0.28 -12.58
CA THR A 44 -1.63 -0.20 -11.12
C THR A 44 -0.56 -0.95 -10.35
N ILE A 45 -0.13 -2.11 -10.85
CA ILE A 45 0.93 -2.92 -10.23
C ILE A 45 2.30 -2.22 -10.37
N GLU A 46 2.59 -1.69 -11.55
CA GLU A 46 3.84 -0.96 -11.80
C GLU A 46 3.93 0.33 -10.98
N ASN A 47 2.86 1.09 -10.91
CA ASN A 47 2.78 2.30 -10.09
C ASN A 47 3.01 2.03 -8.60
N ASN A 48 2.55 0.90 -8.10
CA ASN A 48 2.78 0.53 -6.70
C ASN A 48 4.25 0.20 -6.41
N LYS A 49 5.00 -0.28 -7.40
CA LYS A 49 6.44 -0.55 -7.27
C LYS A 49 7.31 0.70 -7.37
N SER A 50 6.86 1.70 -8.11
CA SER A 50 7.61 2.93 -8.37
C SER A 50 7.37 4.05 -7.35
N LYS A 51 6.35 3.92 -6.49
CA LYS A 51 6.08 4.93 -5.46
C LYS A 51 7.18 4.93 -4.40
N PRO A 52 7.85 6.08 -4.17
CA PRO A 52 8.87 6.15 -3.14
C PRO A 52 8.26 5.91 -1.77
N ARG A 53 8.93 5.10 -0.96
CA ARG A 53 8.53 4.90 0.44
C ARG A 53 9.01 6.10 1.25
N ILE A 54 8.07 6.85 1.80
CA ILE A 54 8.38 8.00 2.65
C ILE A 54 8.14 7.59 4.09
N PRO A 55 9.18 7.60 4.95
CA PRO A 55 8.99 7.33 6.37
C PRO A 55 8.22 8.47 7.03
N PHE A 56 7.43 8.15 8.04
CA PHE A 56 6.65 9.15 8.77
C PHE A 56 7.52 10.26 9.39
N GLY A 57 8.72 9.91 9.86
CA GLY A 57 9.69 10.87 10.39
C GLY A 57 10.06 11.97 9.41
N SER A 58 10.10 11.68 8.11
CA SER A 58 10.37 12.69 7.09
C SER A 58 9.28 13.77 7.03
N LEU A 59 8.02 13.41 7.26
CA LEU A 59 6.91 14.38 7.31
C LEU A 59 7.06 15.33 8.51
N VAL A 60 7.58 14.83 9.61
CA VAL A 60 7.85 15.63 10.83
C VAL A 60 9.06 16.55 10.60
N GLU A 61 10.15 16.03 10.04
CA GLU A 61 11.36 16.81 9.74
C GLU A 61 11.10 17.96 8.75
N MET A 62 10.25 17.73 7.77
CA MET A 62 9.90 18.73 6.76
C MET A 62 8.82 19.73 7.23
N GLY A 63 8.30 19.56 8.44
CA GLY A 63 7.30 20.46 9.02
C GLY A 63 5.89 20.30 8.44
N ILE A 64 5.63 19.24 7.70
CA ILE A 64 4.29 18.93 7.16
C ILE A 64 3.34 18.61 8.31
N ILE A 65 3.83 17.89 9.29
CA ILE A 65 3.12 17.64 10.55
C ILE A 65 4.02 18.04 11.71
N LYS A 66 3.49 18.81 12.64
CA LYS A 66 4.28 19.32 13.75
C LYS A 66 4.44 18.29 14.87
N PRO A 67 5.64 18.19 15.49
CA PRO A 67 5.80 17.45 16.74
C PRO A 67 4.82 17.95 17.81
N GLY A 68 4.29 17.05 18.60
CA GLY A 68 3.27 17.37 19.60
C GLY A 68 1.84 17.31 19.10
N THR A 69 1.62 17.16 17.79
CA THR A 69 0.29 16.91 17.22
C THR A 69 -0.23 15.57 17.70
N SER A 70 -1.52 15.51 18.03
CA SER A 70 -2.17 14.26 18.44
C SER A 70 -2.75 13.53 17.25
N LEU A 71 -2.42 12.25 17.14
CA LEU A 71 -3.05 11.32 16.20
C LEU A 71 -4.17 10.57 16.92
N MET A 72 -5.23 10.29 16.20
CA MET A 72 -6.41 9.61 16.73
C MET A 72 -6.62 8.27 16.04
N ASP A 73 -7.23 7.33 16.74
CA ASP A 73 -7.71 6.09 16.12
C ASP A 73 -8.99 6.37 15.30
N PRO A 74 -9.41 5.42 14.43
CA PRO A 74 -10.63 5.57 13.63
C PRO A 74 -11.89 5.84 14.45
N LYS A 75 -11.91 5.37 15.69
CA LYS A 75 -13.04 5.53 16.62
C LYS A 75 -12.93 6.77 17.51
N LYS A 76 -11.87 7.56 17.36
CA LYS A 76 -11.57 8.76 18.19
C LYS A 76 -11.48 8.51 19.68
N LYS A 77 -11.17 7.28 20.09
CA LYS A 77 -11.04 6.90 21.51
C LYS A 77 -9.62 6.94 22.02
N ILE A 78 -8.65 6.91 21.15
CA ILE A 78 -7.23 6.82 21.46
C ILE A 78 -6.51 8.02 20.84
N ASN A 79 -5.71 8.69 21.64
CA ASN A 79 -4.86 9.79 21.16
C ASN A 79 -3.40 9.45 21.42
N ALA A 80 -2.59 9.46 20.36
CA ALA A 80 -1.15 9.29 20.43
C ALA A 80 -0.46 10.61 20.07
N LYS A 81 0.59 10.96 20.79
CA LYS A 81 1.33 12.20 20.57
C LYS A 81 2.53 11.96 19.66
N ILE A 82 2.71 12.82 18.67
CA ILE A 82 3.87 12.78 17.77
C ILE A 82 5.08 13.35 18.47
N MET A 83 6.19 12.60 18.44
CA MET A 83 7.47 13.03 18.98
C MET A 83 8.33 13.71 17.90
N ALA A 84 9.35 14.45 18.30
CA ALA A 84 10.22 15.19 17.39
C ALA A 84 11.05 14.29 16.46
N ASP A 85 11.30 13.04 16.85
CA ASP A 85 12.04 12.05 16.07
C ASP A 85 11.17 11.29 15.05
N GLY A 86 9.88 11.61 14.95
CA GLY A 86 8.95 10.93 14.07
C GLY A 86 8.30 9.68 14.66
N SER A 87 8.59 9.37 15.92
CA SER A 87 7.86 8.33 16.66
C SER A 87 6.55 8.88 17.22
N ILE A 88 5.67 7.99 17.65
CA ILE A 88 4.46 8.36 18.37
C ILE A 88 4.43 7.68 19.72
N LYS A 89 3.82 8.36 20.68
CA LYS A 89 3.69 7.87 22.06
C LYS A 89 2.23 7.79 22.47
N TYR A 90 1.84 6.62 22.95
CA TYR A 90 0.52 6.36 23.54
C TYR A 90 0.71 5.63 24.88
N LYS A 91 0.36 6.30 25.97
CA LYS A 91 0.60 5.78 27.33
C LYS A 91 2.09 5.40 27.52
N GLU A 92 2.35 4.14 27.79
CA GLU A 92 3.71 3.61 27.94
C GLU A 92 4.30 3.05 26.64
N SER A 93 3.52 3.09 25.52
CA SER A 93 3.94 2.58 24.24
C SER A 93 4.49 3.69 23.36
N GLU A 94 5.73 3.55 22.94
CA GLU A 94 6.43 4.47 22.07
C GLU A 94 7.06 3.70 20.91
N GLY A 95 7.06 4.29 19.71
CA GLY A 95 7.66 3.71 18.53
C GLY A 95 7.06 4.24 17.25
N SER A 96 7.25 3.49 16.14
CA SER A 96 6.70 3.86 14.84
C SER A 96 5.16 3.82 14.83
N ILE A 97 4.56 4.54 13.89
CA ILE A 97 3.11 4.54 13.69
C ILE A 97 2.54 3.13 13.51
N HIS A 98 3.29 2.25 12.83
CA HIS A 98 2.89 0.85 12.62
C HIS A 98 2.96 0.04 13.92
N LYS A 99 4.04 0.18 14.66
CA LYS A 99 4.29 -0.56 15.91
C LYS A 99 3.27 -0.23 16.98
N VAL A 100 3.00 1.05 17.19
CA VAL A 100 2.02 1.50 18.20
C VAL A 100 0.61 1.10 17.79
N ALA A 101 0.24 1.23 16.51
CA ALA A 101 -1.05 0.80 16.00
C ALA A 101 -1.25 -0.72 16.19
N ALA A 102 -0.25 -1.53 15.84
CA ALA A 102 -0.29 -2.98 16.02
C ALA A 102 -0.48 -3.37 17.49
N LYS A 103 0.21 -2.69 18.40
CA LYS A 103 0.09 -2.94 19.85
C LYS A 103 -1.29 -2.61 20.39
N ILE A 104 -1.89 -1.53 19.91
CA ILE A 104 -3.25 -1.12 20.29
C ILE A 104 -4.29 -2.10 19.74
N MET A 105 -4.11 -2.56 18.51
CA MET A 105 -4.98 -3.53 17.86
C MET A 105 -4.81 -4.96 18.39
N GLY A 106 -3.71 -5.24 19.09
CA GLY A 106 -3.36 -6.59 19.53
C GLY A 106 -2.96 -7.52 18.39
N THR A 107 -2.42 -6.98 17.31
CA THR A 107 -1.95 -7.72 16.13
C THR A 107 -0.44 -7.67 16.01
N GLU A 108 0.16 -8.59 15.26
CA GLU A 108 1.62 -8.60 15.00
C GLU A 108 2.05 -7.40 14.14
N SER A 109 1.19 -6.97 13.24
CA SER A 109 1.44 -5.82 12.36
C SER A 109 0.16 -5.05 12.05
N CYS A 110 0.30 -3.77 11.80
CA CYS A 110 -0.80 -2.89 11.40
C CYS A 110 -0.26 -1.78 10.50
N ASN A 111 -1.03 -1.40 9.49
CA ASN A 111 -0.67 -0.26 8.65
C ASN A 111 -1.03 1.05 9.35
N GLY A 112 -0.04 1.70 9.96
CA GLY A 112 -0.23 2.96 10.69
C GLY A 112 -0.69 4.12 9.80
N TRP A 113 -0.36 4.11 8.51
CA TRP A 113 -0.79 5.15 7.58
C TRP A 113 -2.31 5.21 7.43
N THR A 114 -2.99 4.09 7.43
CA THR A 114 -4.44 3.98 7.32
C THR A 114 -5.14 3.95 8.67
N TYR A 115 -4.44 3.59 9.73
CA TYR A 115 -4.99 3.52 11.08
C TYR A 115 -5.10 4.89 11.75
N TRP A 116 -4.02 5.69 11.69
CA TRP A 116 -3.97 6.96 12.37
C TRP A 116 -4.64 8.09 11.58
N HIS A 117 -5.34 8.92 12.30
CA HIS A 117 -6.01 10.11 11.79
C HIS A 117 -5.51 11.34 12.55
N TYR A 118 -5.59 12.49 11.93
CA TYR A 118 -5.28 13.75 12.59
C TYR A 118 -6.38 14.78 12.27
N ASN A 119 -6.46 15.83 13.09
CA ASN A 119 -7.42 16.90 12.89
C ASN A 119 -6.78 18.01 12.06
N LEU A 120 -7.36 18.29 10.91
CA LEU A 120 -7.00 19.38 10.02
C LEU A 120 -8.19 20.34 9.92
N ASP A 121 -8.05 21.52 10.48
CA ASP A 121 -9.07 22.59 10.41
C ASP A 121 -10.50 22.13 10.77
N GLY A 122 -10.61 21.29 11.77
CA GLY A 122 -11.88 20.73 12.25
C GLY A 122 -12.34 19.45 11.55
N SER A 123 -11.64 19.03 10.51
CA SER A 123 -11.91 17.76 9.82
C SER A 123 -10.92 16.67 10.21
N THR A 124 -11.42 15.48 10.43
CA THR A 124 -10.57 14.32 10.72
C THR A 124 -10.17 13.64 9.42
N VAL A 125 -8.88 13.59 9.14
CA VAL A 125 -8.32 12.97 7.93
C VAL A 125 -7.25 11.93 8.30
N VAL A 126 -7.14 10.89 7.47
CA VAL A 126 -6.12 9.86 7.66
C VAL A 126 -4.72 10.41 7.33
N ILE A 127 -3.71 10.01 8.09
CA ILE A 127 -2.33 10.52 7.87
C ILE A 127 -1.75 10.13 6.51
N ASP A 128 -2.26 9.07 5.89
CA ASP A 128 -1.88 8.70 4.52
C ASP A 128 -2.15 9.83 3.51
N SER A 129 -3.14 10.68 3.76
CA SER A 129 -3.42 11.86 2.94
C SER A 129 -2.25 12.84 2.89
N LEU A 130 -1.51 13.00 3.99
CA LEU A 130 -0.30 13.82 4.04
C LEU A 130 0.81 13.24 3.17
N ARG A 131 0.99 11.93 3.23
CA ARG A 131 1.95 11.22 2.39
C ARG A 131 1.62 11.39 0.90
N GLN A 132 0.36 11.28 0.52
CA GLN A 132 -0.10 11.46 -0.85
C GLN A 132 0.13 12.89 -1.35
N LYS A 133 -0.18 13.88 -0.54
CA LYS A 133 0.12 15.30 -0.86
C LYS A 133 1.61 15.52 -1.08
N PHE A 134 2.45 15.01 -0.20
CA PHE A 134 3.89 15.13 -0.30
C PHE A 134 4.46 14.51 -1.57
N ILE A 135 3.99 13.32 -1.94
CA ILE A 135 4.39 12.65 -3.18
C ILE A 135 3.96 13.48 -4.39
N SER A 136 2.73 14.00 -4.38
CA SER A 136 2.20 14.85 -5.44
C SER A 136 3.00 16.14 -5.62
N GLU A 137 3.39 16.81 -4.55
CA GLU A 137 4.20 18.04 -4.58
C GLU A 137 5.62 17.78 -5.11
N LYS A 138 6.22 16.63 -4.79
CA LYS A 138 7.54 16.27 -5.31
C LYS A 138 7.55 15.93 -6.79
N GLN A 139 6.44 15.51 -7.36
CA GLN A 139 6.32 15.13 -8.77
C GLN A 139 5.95 16.31 -9.68
N SER A 140 5.59 17.43 -9.12
CA SER A 140 5.24 18.64 -9.88
C SER A 140 6.43 19.60 -10.09
#